data_f865a22ab82afddf53c9374603854f66
#
_entry.id   f865a22ab82afddf53c9374603854f66
#
_cell.length_a   1.000
_cell.length_b   1.000
_cell.length_c   1.000
_cell.angle_alpha   90.00
_cell.angle_beta   90.00
_cell.angle_gamma   90.00
#
_symmetry.space_group_name_H-M   'P 1'
#
loop_
_entity.id
_entity.type
_entity.pdbx_description
1 polymer ?
#
loop_
_entity_poly.entity_id
_entity_poly.type
_entity_poly.pdbx_seq_one_letter_code
_entity_poly.pdbx_strand_id
1 'polypeptide(L)'
;MAGNLRGGFKGAYAKSSDLASSAAGALAVYRDALKERQNFQLSAFKEIDKYFDVVNTFLDKKELSYELDKMRKIPKVGLKFPDNTWSSIKVMSSGERQLLTMLYAVNKMSGNSVVLIDEPELSLHIDWQEELLGRMMDQLGNR
;
A
#
# COMPACT_ATOMS: atom_id res chain seq x y z
N MET A 1 42.74 42.90 -43.13
CA MET A 1 41.49 42.12 -43.06
C MET A 1 41.53 41.26 -41.85
N ALA A 2 40.95 41.73 -40.76
CA ALA A 2 40.76 40.92 -39.53
C ALA A 2 39.27 41.05 -39.19
N GLY A 3 38.49 40.12 -39.77
CA GLY A 3 37.04 40.09 -39.69
C GLY A 3 36.57 38.86 -38.96
N ASN A 4 35.99 39.09 -37.81
CA ASN A 4 34.80 38.39 -37.30
C ASN A 4 34.91 36.91 -36.92
N LEU A 5 35.65 36.59 -35.87
CA LEU A 5 35.55 35.29 -35.18
C LEU A 5 34.88 35.38 -33.79
N ARG A 6 34.36 36.53 -33.37
CA ARG A 6 33.76 36.75 -32.05
C ARG A 6 32.24 36.44 -31.96
N GLY A 7 31.55 36.28 -33.10
CA GLY A 7 30.09 36.07 -33.12
C GLY A 7 29.65 34.62 -32.90
N GLY A 8 30.47 33.63 -33.30
CA GLY A 8 30.09 32.24 -33.27
C GLY A 8 30.07 31.56 -31.86
N PHE A 9 30.94 32.04 -30.98
CA PHE A 9 31.05 31.46 -29.63
C PHE A 9 29.92 31.88 -28.69
N LYS A 10 29.42 33.09 -28.78
CA LYS A 10 28.30 33.54 -27.91
C LYS A 10 26.99 32.80 -28.20
N GLY A 11 26.73 32.45 -29.45
CA GLY A 11 25.52 31.71 -29.82
C GLY A 11 25.55 30.24 -29.39
N ALA A 12 26.73 29.62 -29.34
CA ALA A 12 26.89 28.24 -28.88
C ALA A 12 26.75 28.13 -27.36
N TYR A 13 27.28 29.09 -26.60
CA TYR A 13 27.12 29.11 -25.14
C TYR A 13 25.69 29.42 -24.73
N ALA A 14 24.97 30.31 -25.41
CA ALA A 14 23.55 30.57 -25.14
C ALA A 14 22.68 29.33 -25.38
N LYS A 15 22.88 28.60 -26.48
CA LYS A 15 22.17 27.35 -26.76
C LYS A 15 22.47 26.24 -25.74
N SER A 16 23.71 26.17 -25.26
CA SER A 16 24.07 25.15 -24.24
C SER A 16 23.45 25.46 -22.86
N SER A 17 23.38 26.76 -22.49
CA SER A 17 22.71 27.14 -21.23
C SER A 17 21.20 26.90 -21.26
N ASP A 18 20.55 27.16 -22.40
CA ASP A 18 19.12 26.92 -22.57
C ASP A 18 18.79 25.45 -22.58
N LEU A 19 19.61 24.59 -23.18
CA LEU A 19 19.50 23.16 -23.17
C LEU A 19 19.74 22.58 -21.76
N ALA A 20 20.74 23.09 -21.04
CA ALA A 20 21.02 22.69 -19.67
C ALA A 20 19.88 23.10 -18.72
N SER A 21 19.33 24.31 -18.89
CA SER A 21 18.17 24.78 -18.13
C SER A 21 16.92 23.95 -18.41
N SER A 22 16.65 23.59 -19.67
CA SER A 22 15.55 22.72 -20.07
C SER A 22 15.72 21.31 -19.53
N ALA A 23 16.94 20.76 -19.59
CA ALA A 23 17.22 19.43 -19.04
C ALA A 23 17.09 19.41 -17.51
N ALA A 24 17.55 20.44 -16.81
CA ALA A 24 17.37 20.56 -15.36
C ALA A 24 15.90 20.67 -14.97
N GLY A 25 15.08 21.40 -15.74
CA GLY A 25 13.65 21.47 -15.56
C GLY A 25 12.96 20.10 -15.75
N ALA A 26 13.32 19.40 -16.82
CA ALA A 26 12.79 18.06 -17.09
C ALA A 26 13.16 17.05 -15.98
N LEU A 27 14.40 17.09 -15.48
CA LEU A 27 14.86 16.26 -14.37
C LEU A 27 14.12 16.60 -13.07
N ALA A 28 13.82 17.86 -12.80
CA ALA A 28 13.04 18.28 -11.64
C ALA A 28 11.63 17.71 -11.68
N VAL A 29 10.93 17.82 -12.81
CA VAL A 29 9.59 17.25 -13.01
C VAL A 29 9.62 15.74 -12.85
N TYR A 30 10.60 15.06 -13.42
CA TYR A 30 10.74 13.61 -13.29
C TYR A 30 11.00 13.18 -11.83
N ARG A 31 11.88 13.87 -11.13
CA ARG A 31 12.14 13.65 -9.70
C ARG A 31 10.88 13.83 -8.87
N ASP A 32 10.10 14.86 -9.13
CA ASP A 32 8.90 15.18 -8.36
C ASP A 32 7.81 14.13 -8.64
N ALA A 33 7.65 13.67 -9.86
CA ALA A 33 6.78 12.56 -10.22
C ALA A 33 7.19 11.23 -9.53
N LEU A 34 8.50 10.95 -9.43
CA LEU A 34 8.99 9.80 -8.68
C LEU A 34 8.70 9.89 -7.19
N LYS A 35 8.86 11.07 -6.58
CA LYS A 35 8.51 11.30 -5.17
C LYS A 35 7.03 11.13 -4.91
N GLU A 36 6.18 11.67 -5.77
CA GLU A 36 4.74 11.52 -5.66
C GLU A 36 4.32 10.05 -5.74
N ARG A 37 4.87 9.31 -6.70
CA ARG A 37 4.66 7.86 -6.80
C ARG A 37 5.13 7.12 -5.56
N GLN A 38 6.29 7.45 -5.02
CA GLN A 38 6.81 6.84 -3.79
C GLN A 38 5.91 7.14 -2.60
N ASN A 39 5.45 8.38 -2.43
CA ASN A 39 4.54 8.77 -1.36
C ASN A 39 3.20 8.03 -1.47
N PHE A 40 2.67 7.90 -2.68
CA PHE A 40 1.45 7.12 -2.92
C PHE A 40 1.63 5.64 -2.54
N GLN A 41 2.75 5.03 -2.93
CA GLN A 41 3.05 3.64 -2.55
C GLN A 41 3.16 3.48 -1.03
N LEU A 42 3.89 4.36 -0.34
CA LEU A 42 4.03 4.33 1.11
C LEU A 42 2.68 4.50 1.82
N SER A 43 1.83 5.39 1.34
CA SER A 43 0.48 5.59 1.85
C SER A 43 -0.38 4.33 1.70
N ALA A 44 -0.33 3.69 0.52
CA ALA A 44 -1.07 2.46 0.26
C ALA A 44 -0.60 1.30 1.16
N PHE A 45 0.70 1.13 1.37
CA PHE A 45 1.22 0.12 2.29
C PHE A 45 0.80 0.38 3.73
N LYS A 46 0.81 1.62 4.18
CA LYS A 46 0.35 1.98 5.52
C LYS A 46 -1.11 1.59 5.80
N GLU A 47 -1.99 1.72 4.81
CA GLU A 47 -3.38 1.27 4.94
C GLU A 47 -3.49 -0.27 4.98
N ILE A 48 -2.65 -0.96 4.21
CA ILE A 48 -2.58 -2.42 4.24
C ILE A 48 -2.07 -2.89 5.60
N ASP A 49 -1.01 -2.27 6.12
CA ASP A 49 -0.42 -2.60 7.42
C ASP A 49 -1.46 -2.44 8.54
N LYS A 50 -2.19 -1.33 8.58
CA LYS A 50 -3.27 -1.11 9.54
C LYS A 50 -4.34 -2.20 9.49
N TYR A 51 -4.74 -2.60 8.29
CA TYR A 51 -5.70 -3.68 8.12
C TYR A 51 -5.15 -5.01 8.60
N PHE A 52 -3.90 -5.32 8.28
CA PHE A 52 -3.23 -6.54 8.75
C PHE A 52 -3.08 -6.56 10.27
N ASP A 53 -2.73 -5.43 10.88
CA ASP A 53 -2.64 -5.31 12.34
C ASP A 53 -3.96 -5.69 13.01
N VAL A 54 -5.08 -5.18 12.50
CA VAL A 54 -6.40 -5.53 13.04
C VAL A 54 -6.72 -7.01 12.85
N VAL A 55 -6.46 -7.59 11.69
CA VAL A 55 -6.68 -9.02 11.44
C VAL A 55 -5.81 -9.87 12.38
N ASN A 56 -4.56 -9.48 12.56
CA ASN A 56 -3.59 -10.22 13.36
C ASN A 56 -3.91 -10.22 14.86
N THR A 57 -4.76 -9.31 15.37
CA THR A 57 -5.25 -9.40 16.75
C THR A 57 -6.10 -10.65 17.00
N PHE A 58 -6.70 -11.21 15.96
CA PHE A 58 -7.54 -12.40 16.04
C PHE A 58 -6.78 -13.70 15.71
N LEU A 59 -5.68 -13.63 15.00
CA LEU A 59 -4.93 -14.83 14.60
C LEU A 59 -4.00 -15.29 15.72
N ASP A 60 -4.10 -16.58 16.07
CA ASP A 60 -3.17 -17.23 17.01
C ASP A 60 -2.12 -18.04 16.24
N LYS A 61 -0.86 -17.98 16.69
CA LYS A 61 0.30 -18.73 16.17
C LYS A 61 0.60 -18.53 14.68
N LYS A 62 0.07 -17.48 14.06
CA LYS A 62 0.36 -17.08 12.69
C LYS A 62 -0.03 -15.61 12.49
N GLU A 63 0.55 -14.97 11.50
CA GLU A 63 0.21 -13.59 11.14
C GLU A 63 -0.07 -13.47 9.64
N LEU A 64 -1.06 -12.68 9.28
CA LEU A 64 -1.25 -12.24 7.92
C LEU A 64 -0.17 -11.23 7.59
N SER A 65 0.58 -11.48 6.53
CA SER A 65 1.70 -10.64 6.15
C SER A 65 1.89 -10.64 4.63
N TYR A 66 2.77 -9.81 4.14
CA TYR A 66 3.17 -9.82 2.73
C TYR A 66 4.69 -9.81 2.59
N GLU A 67 5.16 -10.44 1.54
CA GLU A 67 6.55 -10.37 1.11
C GLU A 67 6.62 -9.94 -0.35
N LEU A 68 7.70 -9.28 -0.73
CA LEU A 68 7.96 -8.97 -2.13
C LEU A 68 8.59 -10.18 -2.81
N ASP A 69 7.91 -10.74 -3.80
CA ASP A 69 8.51 -11.74 -4.68
C ASP A 69 9.78 -11.17 -5.33
N LYS A 70 10.92 -11.81 -5.04
CA LYS A 70 12.23 -11.31 -5.47
C LYS A 70 12.38 -11.25 -6.99
N MET A 71 11.65 -12.10 -7.72
CA MET A 71 11.72 -12.17 -9.19
C MET A 71 10.70 -11.25 -9.87
N ARG A 72 9.47 -11.23 -9.37
CA ARG A 72 8.36 -10.49 -9.99
C ARG A 72 8.16 -9.10 -9.42
N LYS A 73 8.77 -8.80 -8.26
CA LYS A 73 8.59 -7.54 -7.50
C LYS A 73 7.11 -7.23 -7.19
N ILE A 74 6.30 -8.28 -7.08
CA ILE A 74 4.88 -8.20 -6.75
C ILE A 74 4.72 -8.59 -5.29
N PRO A 75 3.94 -7.85 -4.48
CA PRO A 75 3.63 -8.25 -3.12
C PRO A 75 2.81 -9.54 -3.13
N LYS A 76 3.26 -10.52 -2.38
CA LYS A 76 2.58 -11.80 -2.18
C LYS A 76 2.05 -11.83 -0.75
N VAL A 77 0.75 -11.87 -0.59
CA VAL A 77 0.08 -11.99 0.70
C VAL A 77 0.00 -13.47 1.11
N GLY A 78 0.27 -13.74 2.37
CA GLY A 78 0.24 -15.07 2.93
C GLY A 78 0.22 -15.06 4.44
N LEU A 79 0.31 -16.24 5.02
CA LEU A 79 0.42 -16.45 6.45
C LEU A 79 1.87 -16.78 6.80
N LYS A 80 2.41 -16.03 7.73
CA LYS A 80 3.72 -16.29 8.33
C LYS A 80 3.53 -16.94 9.69
N PHE A 81 4.32 -17.97 9.96
CA PHE A 81 4.31 -18.71 11.21
C PHE A 81 5.51 -18.37 12.09
N PRO A 82 5.48 -18.67 13.40
CA PRO A 82 6.57 -18.37 14.32
C PRO A 82 7.93 -19.00 13.95
N ASP A 83 7.91 -20.09 13.21
CA ASP A 83 9.09 -20.76 12.66
C ASP A 83 9.61 -20.11 11.36
N ASN A 84 9.06 -18.96 10.98
CA ASN A 84 9.33 -18.24 9.73
C ASN A 84 8.91 -18.99 8.46
N THR A 85 8.12 -20.04 8.56
CA THR A 85 7.50 -20.67 7.38
C THR A 85 6.37 -19.82 6.83
N TRP A 86 6.11 -19.96 5.53
CA TRP A 86 5.06 -19.26 4.81
C TRP A 86 4.05 -20.21 4.22
N SER A 87 2.78 -19.85 4.31
CA SER A 87 1.69 -20.56 3.65
C SER A 87 0.73 -19.60 2.93
N SER A 88 0.01 -20.15 1.98
CA SER A 88 -1.06 -19.42 1.31
C SER A 88 -2.20 -19.12 2.28
N ILE A 89 -2.93 -18.01 2.07
CA ILE A 89 -4.17 -17.69 2.78
C ILE A 89 -5.25 -18.81 2.64
N LYS A 90 -5.10 -19.71 1.67
CA LYS A 90 -6.01 -20.86 1.47
C LYS A 90 -6.03 -21.84 2.64
N VAL A 91 -4.99 -21.85 3.48
CA VAL A 91 -4.93 -22.74 4.67
C VAL A 91 -5.65 -22.14 5.88
N MET A 92 -6.23 -20.94 5.75
CA MET A 92 -7.09 -20.37 6.80
C MET A 92 -8.35 -21.21 7.01
N SER A 93 -8.78 -21.30 8.27
CA SER A 93 -10.06 -21.90 8.63
C SER A 93 -11.24 -21.12 8.03
N SER A 94 -12.45 -21.68 8.09
CA SER A 94 -13.67 -20.99 7.65
C SER A 94 -13.88 -19.68 8.42
N GLY A 95 -13.76 -19.73 9.75
CA GLY A 95 -13.91 -18.57 10.61
C GLY A 95 -12.89 -17.50 10.34
N GLU A 96 -11.61 -17.85 10.15
CA GLU A 96 -10.56 -16.89 9.80
C GLU A 96 -10.81 -16.20 8.46
N ARG A 97 -11.27 -16.94 7.46
CA ARG A 97 -11.65 -16.36 6.17
C ARG A 97 -12.85 -15.43 6.27
N GLN A 98 -13.85 -15.83 7.07
CA GLN A 98 -15.03 -15.00 7.33
C GLN A 98 -14.65 -13.70 8.04
N LEU A 99 -13.84 -13.77 9.09
CA LEU A 99 -13.29 -12.62 9.78
C LEU A 99 -12.55 -11.67 8.84
N LEU A 100 -11.63 -12.21 8.04
CA LEU A 100 -10.88 -11.45 7.03
C LEU A 100 -11.83 -10.70 6.08
N THR A 101 -12.88 -11.38 5.61
CA THR A 101 -13.85 -10.80 4.67
C THR A 101 -14.66 -9.68 5.33
N MET A 102 -15.14 -9.87 6.56
CA MET A 102 -15.93 -8.87 7.28
C MET A 102 -15.11 -7.62 7.59
N LEU A 103 -13.90 -7.78 8.13
CA LEU A 103 -12.99 -6.66 8.39
C LEU A 103 -12.59 -5.93 7.11
N TYR A 104 -12.41 -6.65 5.99
CA TYR A 104 -12.15 -6.03 4.70
C TYR A 104 -13.34 -5.21 4.20
N ALA A 105 -14.56 -5.74 4.31
CA ALA A 105 -15.77 -5.03 3.90
C ALA A 105 -15.89 -3.69 4.65
N VAL A 106 -15.72 -3.71 5.98
CA VAL A 106 -15.75 -2.49 6.81
C VAL A 106 -14.61 -1.54 6.45
N ASN A 107 -13.41 -2.07 6.23
CA ASN A 107 -12.26 -1.25 5.83
C ASN A 107 -12.47 -0.54 4.49
N LYS A 108 -13.29 -1.08 3.59
CA LYS A 108 -13.60 -0.49 2.27
C LYS A 108 -14.84 0.40 2.26
N MET A 109 -15.57 0.52 3.37
CA MET A 109 -16.73 1.41 3.44
C MET A 109 -16.35 2.86 3.22
N SER A 110 -17.19 3.59 2.53
CA SER A 110 -17.21 5.06 2.49
C SER A 110 -18.29 5.59 3.44
N GLY A 111 -18.29 6.90 3.73
CA GLY A 111 -19.26 7.51 4.64
C GLY A 111 -20.73 7.32 4.27
N ASN A 112 -21.02 6.89 3.03
CA ASN A 112 -22.39 6.64 2.53
C ASN A 112 -22.63 5.14 2.24
N SER A 113 -21.85 4.25 2.81
CA SER A 113 -21.97 2.80 2.61
C SER A 113 -22.71 2.15 3.76
N VAL A 114 -23.41 1.05 3.46
CA VAL A 114 -24.02 0.17 4.46
C VAL A 114 -23.50 -1.25 4.21
N VAL A 115 -23.08 -1.92 5.26
CA VAL A 115 -22.73 -3.35 5.25
C VAL A 115 -23.81 -4.09 6.02
N LEU A 116 -24.40 -5.09 5.39
CA LEU A 116 -25.32 -6.02 6.03
C LEU A 116 -24.59 -7.34 6.21
N ILE A 117 -24.56 -7.84 7.44
CA ILE A 117 -23.94 -9.10 7.79
C ILE A 117 -25.02 -9.94 8.44
N ASP A 118 -25.26 -11.10 7.86
CA ASP A 118 -26.21 -12.08 8.38
C ASP A 118 -25.42 -13.14 9.16
N GLU A 119 -25.85 -13.43 10.38
CA GLU A 119 -25.24 -14.44 11.27
C GLU A 119 -23.70 -14.33 11.36
N PRO A 120 -23.15 -13.14 11.73
CA PRO A 120 -21.70 -12.93 11.76
C PRO A 120 -20.96 -13.87 12.73
N GLU A 121 -21.67 -14.43 13.71
CA GLU A 121 -21.14 -15.36 14.71
C GLU A 121 -20.93 -16.78 14.17
N LEU A 122 -21.57 -17.17 13.08
CA LEU A 122 -21.40 -18.50 12.49
C LEU A 122 -19.94 -18.73 12.11
N SER A 123 -19.41 -19.87 12.55
CA SER A 123 -18.03 -20.29 12.31
C SER A 123 -16.95 -19.46 13.02
N LEU A 124 -17.31 -18.45 13.81
CA LEU A 124 -16.35 -17.69 14.62
C LEU A 124 -16.19 -18.30 16.02
N HIS A 125 -14.97 -18.24 16.54
CA HIS A 125 -14.71 -18.56 17.94
C HIS A 125 -15.43 -17.55 18.84
N ILE A 126 -15.92 -18.00 20.01
CA ILE A 126 -16.71 -17.15 20.92
C ILE A 126 -15.97 -15.87 21.32
N ASP A 127 -14.68 -15.96 21.59
CA ASP A 127 -13.86 -14.81 21.96
C ASP A 127 -13.79 -13.78 20.82
N TRP A 128 -13.83 -14.22 19.57
CA TRP A 128 -13.83 -13.33 18.41
C TRP A 128 -15.18 -12.64 18.19
N GLN A 129 -16.28 -13.28 18.56
CA GLN A 129 -17.62 -12.70 18.44
C GLN A 129 -17.74 -11.43 19.29
N GLU A 130 -17.20 -11.46 20.52
CA GLU A 130 -17.23 -10.32 21.43
C GLU A 130 -16.34 -9.16 20.93
N GLU A 131 -15.16 -9.46 20.42
CA GLU A 131 -14.19 -8.45 20.00
C GLU A 131 -14.47 -7.89 18.61
N LEU A 132 -15.02 -8.68 17.69
CA LEU A 132 -15.21 -8.32 16.28
C LEU A 132 -16.02 -7.06 16.11
N LEU A 133 -17.16 -6.93 16.77
CA LEU A 133 -18.03 -5.77 16.65
C LEU A 133 -17.32 -4.49 17.10
N GLY A 134 -16.59 -4.56 18.22
CA GLY A 134 -15.78 -3.44 18.71
C GLY A 134 -14.74 -3.00 17.68
N ARG A 135 -13.99 -3.92 17.11
CA ARG A 135 -12.98 -3.63 16.08
C ARG A 135 -13.58 -3.05 14.80
N MET A 136 -14.74 -3.55 14.40
CA MET A 136 -15.44 -3.00 13.23
C MET A 136 -15.89 -1.55 13.48
N MET A 137 -16.43 -1.25 14.67
CA MET A 137 -16.85 0.09 15.04
C MET A 137 -15.66 1.06 15.14
N ASP A 138 -14.54 0.63 15.69
CA ASP A 138 -13.30 1.42 15.75
C ASP A 138 -12.79 1.80 14.35
N GLN A 139 -12.87 0.87 13.40
CA GLN A 139 -12.51 1.16 12.01
C GLN A 139 -13.44 2.19 11.35
N LEU A 140 -14.72 2.19 11.71
CA LEU A 140 -15.69 3.16 11.20
C LEU A 140 -15.55 4.54 11.87
N GLY A 141 -15.26 4.57 13.18
CA GLY A 141 -15.13 5.81 13.94
C GLY A 141 -13.87 6.64 13.62
N ASN A 142 -12.89 6.05 12.99
CA ASN A 142 -11.62 6.71 12.60
C ASN A 142 -11.63 7.30 11.17
N ARG A 143 -12.80 7.53 10.58
CA ARG A 143 -12.95 8.05 9.20
C ARG A 143 -13.69 9.36 9.12
#